data_2b531c6752c38f50cf46b73929c6b38e
#
_entry.id   2b531c6752c38f50cf46b73929c6b38e
#
_cell.length_a   1.000
_cell.length_b   1.000
_cell.length_c   1.000
_cell.angle_alpha   90.00
_cell.angle_beta   90.00
_cell.angle_gamma   90.00
#
_symmetry.space_group_name_H-M   'P 1'
#
loop_
_entity.id
_entity.type
_entity.pdbx_description
1 polymer ?
#
loop_
_entity_poly.entity_id
_entity_poly.type
_entity_poly.pdbx_seq_one_letter_code
_entity_poly.pdbx_strand_id
1 'polypeptide(L)'
;SAASDVYKRQVYATQDGTFSAVLFDGPYKLVTKDKNGPWVNNRDTIYVEVKGKTQCEVKVTPYFTISDENITLDNNIVSGTCNIQQIVQDAKISQAMLLVSKTTFVDENTNIARQNLSNINPGVTNISLDITSNQNVQSAKALFARIGVKANGADQAVYSEIFRLK
;
A
#
# COMPACT_ATOMS: atom_id res chain seq x y z
N SER A 1 19.43 16.69 -37.05
CA SER A 1 19.42 16.29 -35.66
C SER A 1 18.38 15.19 -35.46
N ALA A 2 18.81 13.96 -35.29
CA ALA A 2 17.91 12.87 -34.98
C ALA A 2 17.28 13.18 -33.62
N ALA A 3 15.97 13.40 -33.58
CA ALA A 3 15.22 13.39 -32.36
C ALA A 3 15.35 11.96 -31.78
N SER A 4 16.01 11.81 -30.66
CA SER A 4 16.03 10.54 -29.96
C SER A 4 14.60 10.29 -29.47
N ASP A 5 13.93 9.29 -30.03
CA ASP A 5 12.66 8.81 -29.51
C ASP A 5 12.87 8.34 -28.07
N VAL A 6 12.47 9.20 -27.11
CA VAL A 6 12.52 8.85 -25.69
C VAL A 6 11.37 7.88 -25.42
N TYR A 7 11.68 6.60 -25.45
CA TYR A 7 10.72 5.56 -25.07
C TYR A 7 10.44 5.64 -23.57
N LYS A 8 9.19 5.94 -23.22
CA LYS A 8 8.72 5.97 -21.83
C LYS A 8 7.91 4.72 -21.53
N ARG A 9 8.26 4.02 -20.46
CA ARG A 9 7.50 2.88 -19.95
C ARG A 9 7.12 3.12 -18.51
N GLN A 10 5.84 2.93 -18.20
CA GLN A 10 5.36 2.97 -16.82
C GLN A 10 5.35 1.56 -16.24
N VAL A 11 5.87 1.42 -15.02
CA VAL A 11 5.90 0.17 -14.25
C VAL A 11 5.22 0.44 -12.92
N TYR A 12 4.41 -0.50 -12.46
CA TYR A 12 3.72 -0.42 -11.18
C TYR A 12 4.39 -1.30 -10.16
N ALA A 13 4.46 -0.82 -8.91
CA ALA A 13 4.88 -1.65 -7.79
C ALA A 13 3.77 -2.64 -7.42
N THR A 14 4.17 -3.83 -7.04
CA THR A 14 3.30 -4.87 -6.50
C THR A 14 2.94 -4.59 -5.04
N GLN A 15 2.09 -5.42 -4.44
CA GLN A 15 1.63 -5.28 -3.06
C GLN A 15 2.77 -5.30 -2.02
N ASP A 16 3.86 -6.00 -2.30
CA ASP A 16 5.06 -6.08 -1.45
C ASP A 16 6.10 -4.99 -1.73
N GLY A 17 5.77 -4.03 -2.61
CA GLY A 17 6.65 -2.92 -2.96
C GLY A 17 7.69 -3.25 -4.02
N THR A 18 7.71 -4.46 -4.57
CA THR A 18 8.61 -4.83 -5.67
C THR A 18 8.08 -4.34 -7.02
N PHE A 19 8.95 -4.16 -7.97
CA PHE A 19 8.60 -3.90 -9.36
C PHE A 19 9.56 -4.63 -10.29
N SER A 20 9.11 -4.90 -11.51
CA SER A 20 9.95 -5.50 -12.55
C SER A 20 9.59 -4.97 -13.93
N ALA A 21 10.59 -4.91 -14.78
CA ALA A 21 10.43 -4.57 -16.19
C ALA A 21 11.39 -5.40 -17.03
N VAL A 22 10.96 -5.77 -18.23
CA VAL A 22 11.83 -6.35 -19.25
C VAL A 22 12.26 -5.21 -20.17
N LEU A 23 13.55 -4.93 -20.19
CA LEU A 23 14.18 -3.84 -20.93
C LEU A 23 15.37 -4.39 -21.71
N PHE A 24 15.74 -3.71 -22.77
CA PHE A 24 17.00 -3.96 -23.47
C PHE A 24 18.18 -3.46 -22.64
N ASP A 25 19.36 -4.01 -22.86
CA ASP A 25 20.57 -3.49 -22.24
C ASP A 25 20.81 -2.03 -22.65
N GLY A 26 21.21 -1.22 -21.69
CA GLY A 26 21.47 0.21 -21.92
C GLY A 26 21.15 1.12 -20.74
N PRO A 27 21.39 2.43 -20.88
CA PRO A 27 21.16 3.42 -19.82
C PRO A 27 19.68 3.82 -19.74
N TYR A 28 19.15 3.86 -18.53
CA TYR A 28 17.77 4.28 -18.23
C TYR A 28 17.73 5.33 -17.14
N LYS A 29 16.68 6.15 -17.19
CA LYS A 29 16.30 7.08 -16.14
C LYS A 29 15.02 6.59 -15.50
N LEU A 30 15.06 6.32 -14.21
CA LEU A 30 13.91 5.93 -13.41
C LEU A 30 13.46 7.12 -12.57
N VAL A 31 12.19 7.46 -12.64
CA VAL A 31 11.56 8.52 -11.85
C VAL A 31 10.25 8.02 -11.24
N THR A 32 9.97 8.44 -10.02
CA THR A 32 8.67 8.18 -9.41
C THR A 32 7.62 9.13 -9.99
N LYS A 33 6.41 8.61 -10.23
CA LYS A 33 5.31 9.44 -10.71
C LYS A 33 4.68 10.19 -9.54
N ASP A 34 4.46 11.48 -9.70
CA ASP A 34 3.78 12.31 -8.72
C ASP A 34 2.35 11.80 -8.45
N LYS A 35 1.92 11.89 -7.19
CA LYS A 35 0.58 11.51 -6.69
C LYS A 35 0.21 10.03 -6.87
N ASN A 36 1.16 9.15 -7.13
CA ASN A 36 0.91 7.74 -7.44
C ASN A 36 1.33 6.79 -6.31
N GLY A 37 1.48 7.27 -5.10
CA GLY A 37 1.89 6.44 -3.97
C GLY A 37 1.69 7.13 -2.62
N PRO A 38 1.85 6.38 -1.51
CA PRO A 38 1.70 6.89 -0.15
C PRO A 38 2.96 7.61 0.37
N TRP A 39 3.74 8.19 -0.52
CA TRP A 39 5.01 8.85 -0.22
C TRP A 39 5.08 10.26 -0.80
N VAL A 40 6.03 11.03 -0.28
CA VAL A 40 6.32 12.37 -0.77
C VAL A 40 6.73 12.31 -2.24
N ASN A 41 6.18 13.21 -3.05
CA ASN A 41 6.58 13.35 -4.44
C ASN A 41 8.06 13.78 -4.48
N ASN A 42 8.90 12.87 -4.90
CA ASN A 42 10.32 13.11 -5.15
C ASN A 42 10.57 12.99 -6.65
N ARG A 43 11.07 14.07 -7.25
CA ARG A 43 11.39 14.13 -8.68
C ARG A 43 12.83 13.73 -8.97
N ASP A 44 13.53 13.16 -8.00
CA ASP A 44 14.90 12.69 -8.21
C ASP A 44 14.91 11.62 -9.29
N THR A 45 15.90 11.74 -10.17
CA THR A 45 16.12 10.79 -11.24
C THR A 45 17.19 9.79 -10.79
N ILE A 46 16.85 8.52 -10.85
CA ILE A 46 17.79 7.42 -10.62
C ILE A 46 18.29 6.95 -11.98
N TYR A 47 19.61 6.95 -12.16
CA TYR A 47 20.23 6.45 -13.37
C TYR A 47 20.56 4.98 -13.18
N VAL A 48 20.09 4.13 -14.10
CA VAL A 48 20.28 2.68 -14.07
C VAL A 48 20.87 2.22 -15.39
N GLU A 49 22.01 1.56 -15.33
CA GLU A 49 22.58 0.85 -16.48
C GLU A 49 22.07 -0.59 -16.45
N VAL A 50 21.23 -0.94 -17.41
CA VAL A 50 20.68 -2.30 -17.52
C VAL A 50 21.65 -3.17 -18.30
N LYS A 51 22.11 -4.27 -17.68
CA LYS A 51 22.92 -5.33 -18.30
C LYS A 51 22.40 -6.67 -17.82
N GLY A 52 21.65 -7.37 -18.67
CA GLY A 52 21.02 -8.62 -18.30
C GLY A 52 20.11 -8.45 -17.07
N LYS A 53 20.26 -9.32 -16.06
CA LYS A 53 19.50 -9.18 -14.80
C LYS A 53 20.11 -8.10 -13.92
N THR A 54 19.44 -6.95 -13.85
CA THR A 54 19.86 -5.79 -13.06
C THR A 54 18.85 -5.53 -11.96
N GLN A 55 19.33 -5.17 -10.76
CA GLN A 55 18.50 -4.77 -9.63
C GLN A 55 18.78 -3.32 -9.25
N CYS A 56 17.75 -2.59 -8.89
CA CYS A 56 17.87 -1.25 -8.34
C CYS A 56 16.86 -1.03 -7.21
N GLU A 57 17.19 -0.14 -6.30
CA GLU A 57 16.37 0.22 -5.17
C GLU A 57 15.92 1.68 -5.30
N VAL A 58 14.63 1.93 -5.10
CA VAL A 58 14.04 3.26 -5.08
C VAL A 58 13.66 3.60 -3.65
N LYS A 59 14.38 4.52 -3.03
CA LYS A 59 14.05 5.00 -1.69
C LYS A 59 12.96 6.07 -1.78
N VAL A 60 11.91 5.90 -0.98
CA VAL A 60 10.80 6.83 -0.87
C VAL A 60 10.58 7.21 0.59
N THR A 61 10.08 8.43 0.82
CA THR A 61 9.69 8.90 2.15
C THR A 61 8.17 8.81 2.28
N PRO A 62 7.62 7.86 3.05
CA PRO A 62 6.19 7.74 3.24
C PRO A 62 5.67 8.91 4.09
N TYR A 63 4.39 9.27 3.92
CA TYR A 63 3.73 10.23 4.81
C TYR A 63 3.52 9.67 6.20
N PHE A 64 3.17 8.38 6.28
CA PHE A 64 2.94 7.62 7.51
C PHE A 64 3.57 6.26 7.41
N THR A 65 3.93 5.68 8.55
CA THR A 65 4.26 4.27 8.69
C THR A 65 3.29 3.61 9.67
N ILE A 66 3.14 2.30 9.55
CA ILE A 66 2.33 1.46 10.42
C ILE A 66 3.28 0.51 11.14
N SER A 67 3.11 0.36 12.45
CA SER A 67 3.85 -0.59 13.28
C SER A 67 2.94 -1.19 14.34
N ASP A 68 3.44 -2.20 15.04
CA ASP A 68 2.75 -2.89 16.13
C ASP A 68 1.33 -3.36 15.75
N GLU A 69 1.20 -3.73 14.48
CA GLU A 69 -0.08 -4.18 13.94
C GLU A 69 -0.44 -5.58 14.45
N ASN A 70 -1.71 -5.74 14.77
CA ASN A 70 -2.33 -7.01 15.07
C ASN A 70 -3.76 -7.04 14.58
N ILE A 71 -4.16 -8.13 13.93
CA ILE A 71 -5.53 -8.31 13.44
C ILE A 71 -6.00 -9.68 13.85
N THR A 72 -7.14 -9.73 14.53
CA THR A 72 -7.75 -10.96 15.04
C THR A 72 -9.20 -11.08 14.58
N LEU A 73 -9.70 -12.31 14.55
CA LEU A 73 -11.11 -12.62 14.34
C LEU A 73 -11.62 -13.39 15.54
N ASP A 74 -12.61 -12.84 16.22
CA ASP A 74 -13.32 -13.48 17.31
C ASP A 74 -14.82 -13.17 17.23
N ASN A 75 -15.67 -14.18 17.38
CA ASN A 75 -17.14 -14.05 17.37
C ASN A 75 -17.69 -13.18 16.23
N ASN A 76 -17.18 -13.35 15.02
CA ASN A 76 -17.52 -12.56 13.82
C ASN A 76 -17.13 -11.06 13.91
N ILE A 77 -16.27 -10.69 14.83
CA ILE A 77 -15.68 -9.37 14.90
C ILE A 77 -14.21 -9.46 14.46
N VAL A 78 -13.87 -8.75 13.42
CA VAL A 78 -12.47 -8.52 13.03
C VAL A 78 -11.99 -7.29 13.76
N SER A 79 -10.97 -7.45 14.61
CA SER A 79 -10.38 -6.35 15.38
C SER A 79 -8.95 -6.11 14.92
N GLY A 80 -8.67 -4.90 14.48
CA GLY A 80 -7.36 -4.44 14.08
C GLY A 80 -6.83 -3.38 15.02
N THR A 81 -5.57 -3.49 15.41
CA THR A 81 -4.84 -2.46 16.17
C THR A 81 -3.53 -2.16 15.48
N CYS A 82 -3.08 -0.93 15.52
CA CYS A 82 -1.77 -0.54 15.04
C CYS A 82 -1.34 0.80 15.66
N ASN A 83 -0.05 1.11 15.52
CA ASN A 83 0.48 2.43 15.79
C ASN A 83 0.81 3.12 14.46
N ILE A 84 0.18 4.27 14.22
CA ILE A 84 0.41 5.08 13.02
C ILE A 84 1.39 6.19 13.39
N GLN A 85 2.57 6.14 12.78
CA GLN A 85 3.60 7.16 12.97
C GLN A 85 3.60 8.15 11.80
N GLN A 86 3.54 9.43 12.13
CA GLN A 86 3.68 10.51 11.17
C GLN A 86 5.17 10.75 10.86
N ILE A 87 5.51 10.69 9.59
CA ILE A 87 6.89 10.92 9.10
C ILE A 87 7.03 12.34 8.54
N VAL A 88 6.02 12.81 7.83
CA VAL A 88 6.00 14.17 7.26
C VAL A 88 5.17 15.07 8.16
N GLN A 89 5.77 16.15 8.68
CA GLN A 89 5.23 17.00 9.73
C GLN A 89 3.81 17.53 9.47
N ASP A 90 3.51 17.92 8.23
CA ASP A 90 2.21 18.53 7.88
C ASP A 90 1.24 17.53 7.24
N ALA A 91 1.60 16.26 7.17
CA ALA A 91 0.73 15.23 6.64
C ALA A 91 -0.46 14.98 7.55
N LYS A 92 -1.65 14.83 6.97
CA LYS A 92 -2.88 14.48 7.69
C LYS A 92 -3.41 13.16 7.17
N ILE A 93 -3.97 12.36 8.07
CA ILE A 93 -4.63 11.11 7.70
C ILE A 93 -6.01 11.46 7.14
N SER A 94 -6.27 11.06 5.89
CA SER A 94 -7.62 11.15 5.33
C SER A 94 -8.49 9.99 5.78
N GLN A 95 -7.89 8.80 5.88
CA GLN A 95 -8.61 7.58 6.22
C GLN A 95 -7.67 6.49 6.74
N ALA A 96 -8.10 5.77 7.77
CA ALA A 96 -7.58 4.44 8.09
C ALA A 96 -8.66 3.40 7.81
N MET A 97 -8.26 2.22 7.39
CA MET A 97 -9.18 1.18 6.97
C MET A 97 -8.71 -0.20 7.41
N LEU A 98 -9.65 -1.01 7.87
CA LEU A 98 -9.47 -2.44 8.08
C LEU A 98 -10.13 -3.14 6.89
N LEU A 99 -9.34 -3.90 6.15
CA LEU A 99 -9.75 -4.55 4.91
C LEU A 99 -9.71 -6.06 5.08
N VAL A 100 -10.73 -6.75 4.59
CA VAL A 100 -10.83 -8.21 4.61
C VAL A 100 -11.03 -8.73 3.20
N SER A 101 -10.31 -9.77 2.81
CA SER A 101 -10.42 -10.46 1.53
C SER A 101 -10.40 -11.98 1.72
N LYS A 102 -10.83 -12.71 0.71
CA LYS A 102 -10.74 -14.18 0.64
C LYS A 102 -9.43 -14.68 0.03
N THR A 103 -8.57 -13.80 -0.38
CA THR A 103 -7.25 -14.08 -0.95
C THR A 103 -6.18 -13.20 -0.29
N THR A 104 -4.91 -13.50 -0.52
CA THR A 104 -3.78 -12.68 -0.06
C THR A 104 -3.68 -11.32 -0.74
N PHE A 105 -4.47 -11.08 -1.80
CA PHE A 105 -4.59 -9.75 -2.41
C PHE A 105 -5.62 -8.94 -1.62
N VAL A 106 -5.14 -8.03 -0.80
CA VAL A 106 -5.95 -7.18 0.08
C VAL A 106 -5.51 -5.75 -0.07
N ASP A 107 -6.36 -4.91 -0.62
CA ASP A 107 -6.15 -3.48 -0.75
C ASP A 107 -7.48 -2.72 -0.79
N GLU A 108 -7.41 -1.41 -0.99
CA GLU A 108 -8.56 -0.51 -1.07
C GLU A 108 -9.57 -0.91 -2.17
N ASN A 109 -9.08 -1.51 -3.25
CA ASN A 109 -9.90 -1.93 -4.40
C ASN A 109 -10.24 -3.44 -4.36
N THR A 110 -9.43 -4.24 -3.67
CA THR A 110 -9.57 -5.69 -3.58
C THR A 110 -9.89 -6.11 -2.15
N ASN A 111 -11.15 -6.07 -1.81
CA ASN A 111 -11.68 -6.50 -0.51
C ASN A 111 -13.14 -6.95 -0.64
N ILE A 112 -13.60 -7.76 0.31
CA ILE A 112 -14.99 -8.23 0.42
C ILE A 112 -15.71 -7.67 1.64
N ALA A 113 -14.97 -7.06 2.56
CA ALA A 113 -15.49 -6.31 3.69
C ALA A 113 -14.46 -5.27 4.13
N ARG A 114 -14.94 -4.15 4.63
CA ARG A 114 -14.08 -3.07 5.11
C ARG A 114 -14.76 -2.23 6.18
N GLN A 115 -13.93 -1.67 7.05
CA GLN A 115 -14.32 -0.60 7.98
C GLN A 115 -13.36 0.57 7.80
N ASN A 116 -13.91 1.76 7.65
CA ASN A 116 -13.13 2.99 7.51
C ASN A 116 -13.27 3.86 8.74
N LEU A 117 -12.16 4.49 9.15
CA LEU A 117 -12.12 5.56 10.12
C LEU A 117 -11.65 6.84 9.45
N SER A 118 -12.34 7.93 9.73
CA SER A 118 -11.99 9.30 9.27
C SER A 118 -11.69 10.18 10.48
N ASN A 119 -11.03 11.32 10.24
CA ASN A 119 -10.71 12.30 11.26
C ASN A 119 -9.92 11.73 12.46
N ILE A 120 -8.99 10.85 12.18
CA ILE A 120 -8.09 10.27 13.18
C ILE A 120 -6.74 10.98 13.17
N ASN A 121 -6.09 10.96 14.33
CA ASN A 121 -4.72 11.45 14.49
C ASN A 121 -3.72 10.30 14.49
N PRO A 122 -2.42 10.56 14.20
CA PRO A 122 -1.36 9.58 14.42
C PRO A 122 -1.35 9.05 15.85
N GLY A 123 -0.86 7.85 16.03
CA GLY A 123 -0.79 7.14 17.31
C GLY A 123 -1.48 5.78 17.26
N VAL A 124 -1.78 5.25 18.43
CA VAL A 124 -2.47 3.96 18.56
C VAL A 124 -3.89 4.07 18.04
N THR A 125 -4.22 3.20 17.09
CA THR A 125 -5.52 3.18 16.41
C THR A 125 -6.13 1.80 16.51
N ASN A 126 -7.43 1.73 16.83
CA ASN A 126 -8.22 0.51 16.90
C ASN A 126 -9.36 0.60 15.89
N ILE A 127 -9.53 -0.44 15.09
CA ILE A 127 -10.59 -0.55 14.09
C ILE A 127 -11.31 -1.88 14.31
N SER A 128 -12.65 -1.87 14.32
CA SER A 128 -13.47 -3.04 14.51
C SER A 128 -14.46 -3.19 13.35
N LEU A 129 -14.61 -4.39 12.83
CA LEU A 129 -15.49 -4.73 11.73
C LEU A 129 -16.35 -5.94 12.09
N ASP A 130 -17.65 -5.73 12.22
CA ASP A 130 -18.63 -6.83 12.35
C ASP A 130 -18.92 -7.45 10.98
N ILE A 131 -18.62 -8.74 10.85
CA ILE A 131 -18.80 -9.51 9.62
C ILE A 131 -19.97 -10.49 9.69
N THR A 132 -20.79 -10.43 10.74
CA THR A 132 -21.90 -11.40 11.00
C THR A 132 -22.86 -11.52 9.82
N SER A 133 -23.25 -10.39 9.22
CA SER A 133 -24.20 -10.35 8.12
C SER A 133 -23.59 -10.44 6.72
N ASN A 134 -22.26 -10.47 6.63
CA ASN A 134 -21.57 -10.50 5.34
C ASN A 134 -21.43 -11.94 4.82
N GLN A 135 -22.32 -12.35 3.93
CA GLN A 135 -22.34 -13.71 3.38
C GLN A 135 -21.07 -14.06 2.59
N ASN A 136 -20.45 -13.11 1.90
CA ASN A 136 -19.19 -13.34 1.19
C ASN A 136 -18.06 -13.70 2.12
N VAL A 137 -18.02 -13.07 3.31
CA VAL A 137 -17.04 -13.38 4.35
C VAL A 137 -17.37 -14.70 5.03
N GLN A 138 -18.63 -14.93 5.37
CA GLN A 138 -19.08 -16.15 6.06
C GLN A 138 -18.83 -17.41 5.22
N SER A 139 -19.07 -17.36 3.93
CA SER A 139 -18.87 -18.47 3.00
C SER A 139 -17.42 -18.69 2.57
N ALA A 140 -16.51 -17.78 2.88
CA ALA A 140 -15.11 -17.87 2.48
C ALA A 140 -14.40 -19.02 3.18
N LYS A 141 -13.60 -19.79 2.42
CA LYS A 141 -12.77 -20.87 2.96
C LYS A 141 -11.51 -20.37 3.68
N ALA A 142 -11.05 -19.19 3.30
CA ALA A 142 -9.93 -18.51 3.91
C ALA A 142 -10.24 -17.02 3.99
N LEU A 143 -9.73 -16.35 5.02
CA LEU A 143 -9.86 -14.91 5.21
C LEU A 143 -8.51 -14.31 5.53
N PHE A 144 -8.24 -13.19 4.89
CA PHE A 144 -7.03 -12.39 5.06
C PHE A 144 -7.44 -10.95 5.36
N ALA A 145 -6.68 -10.30 6.21
CA ALA A 145 -6.95 -8.93 6.59
C ALA A 145 -5.69 -8.07 6.59
N ARG A 146 -5.90 -6.78 6.48
CA ARG A 146 -4.83 -5.79 6.38
C ARG A 146 -5.34 -4.43 6.85
N ILE A 147 -4.49 -3.65 7.48
CA ILE A 147 -4.76 -2.24 7.80
C ILE A 147 -4.12 -1.37 6.73
N GLY A 148 -4.87 -0.38 6.25
CA GLY A 148 -4.38 0.65 5.34
C GLY A 148 -4.52 2.04 5.96
N VAL A 149 -3.56 2.92 5.69
CA VAL A 149 -3.60 4.33 6.09
C VAL A 149 -3.33 5.20 4.88
N LYS A 150 -4.26 6.09 4.60
CA LYS A 150 -4.19 6.99 3.44
C LYS A 150 -3.97 8.43 3.91
N ALA A 151 -2.94 9.04 3.37
CA ALA A 151 -2.68 10.46 3.62
C ALA A 151 -3.60 11.34 2.77
N ASN A 152 -3.92 12.53 3.27
CA ASN A 152 -4.66 13.50 2.49
C ASN A 152 -3.87 13.91 1.25
N GLY A 153 -4.51 13.84 0.08
CA GLY A 153 -3.90 14.14 -1.21
C GLY A 153 -3.06 13.01 -1.83
N ALA A 154 -2.95 11.85 -1.17
CA ALA A 154 -2.34 10.65 -1.75
C ALA A 154 -3.39 9.76 -2.43
N ASP A 155 -3.04 9.20 -3.59
CA ASP A 155 -3.94 8.30 -4.32
C ASP A 155 -3.90 6.87 -3.75
N GLN A 156 -2.83 6.49 -3.07
CA GLN A 156 -2.62 5.16 -2.52
C GLN A 156 -2.41 5.21 -1.00
N ALA A 157 -2.80 4.13 -0.31
CA ALA A 157 -2.54 3.94 1.11
C ALA A 157 -1.19 3.25 1.36
N VAL A 158 -0.61 3.48 2.53
CA VAL A 158 0.39 2.58 3.11
C VAL A 158 -0.33 1.45 3.83
N TYR A 159 0.22 0.24 3.79
CA TYR A 159 -0.43 -0.95 4.32
C TYR A 159 0.43 -1.68 5.35
N SER A 160 -0.24 -2.30 6.32
CA SER A 160 0.36 -3.30 7.22
C SER A 160 0.74 -4.58 6.47
N GLU A 161 1.37 -5.50 7.16
CA GLU A 161 1.45 -6.88 6.70
C GLU A 161 0.06 -7.52 6.57
N ILE A 162 -0.01 -8.67 5.91
CA ILE A 162 -1.24 -9.42 5.70
C ILE A 162 -1.39 -10.44 6.81
N PHE A 163 -2.54 -10.43 7.48
CA PHE A 163 -2.91 -11.38 8.52
C PHE A 163 -3.88 -12.41 7.96
N ARG A 164 -3.59 -13.68 8.18
CA ARG A 164 -4.54 -14.76 7.91
C ARG A 164 -5.44 -14.93 9.12
N LEU A 165 -6.75 -14.81 8.93
CA LEU A 165 -7.76 -14.91 9.99
C LEU A 165 -8.42 -16.29 10.06
N LYS A 166 -8.45 -16.98 8.92
CA LYS A 166 -9.12 -18.30 8.76
C LYS A 166 -8.40 -19.13 7.71
#